data_7d51fae01e360b1943fdd414e2fc7c9f
#
_entry.id   7d51fae01e360b1943fdd414e2fc7c9f
#
_cell.length_a   1.000
_cell.length_b   1.000
_cell.length_c   1.000
_cell.angle_alpha   90.00
_cell.angle_beta   90.00
_cell.angle_gamma   90.00
#
_symmetry.space_group_name_H-M   'P 1'
#
loop_
_entity.id
_entity.type
_entity.pdbx_description
1 polymer ?
#
loop_
_entity_poly.entity_id
_entity_poly.type
_entity_poly.pdbx_seq_one_letter_code
_entity_poly.pdbx_strand_id
1 'polypeptide(L)'
;KKECLLYLPIWDRVESLEIGVEEGSAIAAMENPFRHKIVVHGSSITHGASSSRSGMTYPALMERRTGLYMINLGYSGMSTLQEEFAHYLAQVEDADAFVFDTFSNPSAEVIAERFDKFVDIIREKHPTTPLIFTQTIRRDTRNYNSKTEDFESRKQAMAEKKVRERMQRDEHIYFLDSEGWIGYDHLGTADGTHPTDL
;
A
#
# COMPACT_ATOMS: atom_id res chain seq x y z
N LYS A 1 26.53 -19.67 -11.21
CA LYS A 1 25.10 -19.62 -10.88
C LYS A 1 24.72 -18.19 -10.54
N LYS A 2 23.64 -17.67 -11.15
CA LYS A 2 23.05 -16.36 -10.81
C LYS A 2 21.65 -16.60 -10.27
N GLU A 3 21.26 -15.85 -9.26
CA GLU A 3 19.90 -15.81 -8.73
C GLU A 3 19.31 -14.45 -9.11
N CYS A 4 18.10 -14.47 -9.65
CA CYS A 4 17.45 -13.27 -10.15
C CYS A 4 16.03 -13.18 -9.59
N LEU A 5 15.62 -11.98 -9.21
CA LEU A 5 14.25 -11.63 -8.87
C LEU A 5 13.70 -10.74 -9.98
N LEU A 6 12.61 -11.17 -10.58
CA LEU A 6 11.94 -10.43 -11.66
C LEU A 6 10.68 -9.76 -11.14
N TYR A 7 10.62 -8.44 -11.23
CA TYR A 7 9.42 -7.66 -10.96
C TYR A 7 8.65 -7.43 -12.28
N LEU A 8 7.42 -7.92 -12.34
CA LEU A 8 6.55 -7.76 -13.50
C LEU A 8 6.01 -6.32 -13.60
N PRO A 9 5.58 -5.87 -14.80
CA PRO A 9 4.90 -4.59 -14.97
C PRO A 9 3.73 -4.43 -14.00
N ILE A 10 3.56 -3.23 -13.44
CA ILE A 10 2.52 -2.93 -12.45
C ILE A 10 1.27 -2.26 -13.06
N TRP A 11 1.39 -1.74 -14.29
CA TRP A 11 0.31 -1.01 -14.97
C TRP A 11 -0.38 -1.79 -16.08
N ASP A 12 0.23 -2.90 -16.50
CA ASP A 12 -0.25 -3.70 -17.63
C ASP A 12 -0.46 -5.16 -17.21
N ARG A 13 -1.37 -5.84 -17.90
CA ARG A 13 -1.56 -7.26 -17.78
C ARG A 13 -0.42 -7.98 -18.52
N VAL A 14 0.26 -8.88 -17.80
CA VAL A 14 1.24 -9.78 -18.42
C VAL A 14 0.51 -10.98 -19.02
N GLU A 15 0.54 -11.12 -20.35
CA GLU A 15 -0.09 -12.25 -21.05
C GLU A 15 0.88 -13.41 -21.29
N SER A 16 2.18 -13.10 -21.46
CA SER A 16 3.22 -14.11 -21.63
C SER A 16 4.54 -13.62 -21.05
N LEU A 17 5.37 -14.55 -20.62
CA LEU A 17 6.73 -14.30 -20.15
C LEU A 17 7.65 -15.35 -20.75
N GLU A 18 8.67 -14.91 -21.46
CA GLU A 18 9.72 -15.77 -22.00
C GLU A 18 11.08 -15.33 -21.46
N ILE A 19 11.89 -16.28 -21.05
CA ILE A 19 13.25 -16.01 -20.53
C ILE A 19 14.27 -16.72 -21.43
N GLY A 20 15.04 -15.93 -22.18
CA GLY A 20 16.14 -16.42 -23.00
C GLY A 20 17.38 -16.69 -22.17
N VAL A 21 18.00 -17.84 -22.38
CA VAL A 21 19.31 -18.22 -21.80
C VAL A 21 20.26 -18.66 -22.92
N GLU A 22 21.55 -18.60 -22.66
CA GLU A 22 22.56 -19.11 -23.59
C GLU A 22 22.37 -20.62 -23.84
N GLU A 23 22.72 -21.07 -25.05
CA GLU A 23 22.66 -22.49 -25.40
C GLU A 23 23.50 -23.33 -24.43
N GLY A 24 22.92 -24.44 -23.96
CA GLY A 24 23.55 -25.30 -22.94
C GLY A 24 23.39 -24.79 -21.49
N SER A 25 22.81 -23.62 -21.29
CA SER A 25 22.48 -23.13 -19.94
C SER A 25 21.16 -23.72 -19.43
N ALA A 26 21.03 -23.83 -18.12
CA ALA A 26 19.80 -24.25 -17.46
C ALA A 26 19.19 -23.09 -16.65
N ILE A 27 17.86 -23.04 -16.63
CA ILE A 27 17.08 -22.17 -15.74
C ILE A 27 16.19 -23.04 -14.87
N ALA A 28 16.08 -22.66 -13.60
CA ALA A 28 15.19 -23.32 -12.66
C ALA A 28 14.52 -22.28 -11.75
N ALA A 29 13.28 -22.55 -11.36
CA ALA A 29 12.66 -21.77 -10.30
C ALA A 29 13.42 -21.97 -8.98
N MET A 30 13.48 -20.93 -8.18
CA MET A 30 13.98 -20.98 -6.83
C MET A 30 12.84 -20.81 -5.83
N GLU A 31 13.02 -21.25 -4.60
CA GLU A 31 12.08 -20.94 -3.53
C GLU A 31 12.01 -19.42 -3.31
N ASN A 32 10.82 -18.94 -2.93
CA ASN A 32 10.66 -17.55 -2.56
C ASN A 32 11.60 -17.22 -1.38
N PRO A 33 12.55 -16.28 -1.55
CA PRO A 33 13.47 -15.93 -0.49
C PRO A 33 12.83 -15.13 0.64
N PHE A 34 11.65 -14.57 0.40
CA PHE A 34 10.93 -13.73 1.36
C PHE A 34 10.04 -14.58 2.27
N ARG A 35 9.85 -14.10 3.49
CA ARG A 35 9.07 -14.75 4.54
C ARG A 35 8.01 -13.81 5.06
N HIS A 36 7.02 -14.34 5.80
CA HIS A 36 5.94 -13.56 6.38
C HIS A 36 5.17 -12.73 5.35
N LYS A 37 3.99 -13.21 5.02
CA LYS A 37 3.13 -12.60 4.01
C LYS A 37 2.49 -11.31 4.52
N ILE A 38 2.91 -10.18 3.99
CA ILE A 38 2.36 -8.87 4.29
C ILE A 38 1.52 -8.40 3.09
N VAL A 39 0.25 -8.21 3.30
CA VAL A 39 -0.67 -7.72 2.27
C VAL A 39 -0.74 -6.20 2.36
N VAL A 40 -0.32 -5.52 1.30
CA VAL A 40 -0.30 -4.04 1.24
C VAL A 40 -1.39 -3.58 0.29
N HIS A 41 -2.49 -3.03 0.82
CA HIS A 41 -3.59 -2.46 0.03
C HIS A 41 -3.57 -0.95 0.10
N GLY A 42 -3.74 -0.29 -1.03
CA GLY A 42 -3.71 1.16 -1.07
C GLY A 42 -4.03 1.76 -2.43
N SER A 43 -3.68 3.02 -2.56
CA SER A 43 -3.96 3.88 -3.70
C SER A 43 -2.94 3.73 -4.85
N SER A 44 -2.87 4.75 -5.73
CA SER A 44 -1.81 4.91 -6.72
C SER A 44 -0.41 4.97 -6.10
N ILE A 45 -0.29 5.43 -4.87
CA ILE A 45 0.97 5.48 -4.13
C ILE A 45 1.47 4.04 -3.88
N THR A 46 0.63 3.17 -3.36
CA THR A 46 0.94 1.74 -3.18
C THR A 46 1.15 1.03 -4.52
N HIS A 47 0.32 1.33 -5.53
CA HIS A 47 0.44 0.77 -6.87
C HIS A 47 1.82 1.07 -7.49
N GLY A 48 2.38 2.25 -7.18
CA GLY A 48 3.71 2.67 -7.63
C GLY A 48 3.69 3.72 -8.73
N ALA A 49 2.67 4.60 -8.76
CA ALA A 49 2.71 5.77 -9.62
C ALA A 49 3.94 6.62 -9.29
N SER A 50 4.64 7.08 -10.31
CA SER A 50 5.93 7.78 -10.25
C SER A 50 7.15 6.94 -9.83
N SER A 51 7.00 5.65 -9.58
CA SER A 51 8.18 4.76 -9.48
C SER A 51 8.85 4.61 -10.84
N SER A 52 10.18 4.67 -10.90
CA SER A 52 10.92 4.56 -12.16
C SER A 52 10.77 3.19 -12.85
N ARG A 53 10.47 2.15 -12.10
CA ARG A 53 10.25 0.76 -12.54
C ARG A 53 9.56 -0.06 -11.46
N SER A 54 9.00 -1.20 -11.82
CA SER A 54 8.19 -2.06 -10.92
C SER A 54 8.87 -2.43 -9.61
N GLY A 55 10.18 -2.72 -9.64
CA GLY A 55 10.95 -3.03 -8.44
C GLY A 55 11.25 -1.84 -7.52
N MET A 56 10.82 -0.62 -7.86
CA MET A 56 11.05 0.59 -7.07
C MET A 56 9.78 1.10 -6.38
N THR A 57 8.67 0.39 -6.48
CA THR A 57 7.52 0.65 -5.61
C THR A 57 7.92 0.51 -4.15
N TYR A 58 7.33 1.29 -3.24
CA TYR A 58 7.72 1.20 -1.83
C TYR A 58 7.50 -0.22 -1.24
N PRO A 59 6.45 -0.99 -1.59
CA PRO A 59 6.35 -2.38 -1.13
C PRO A 59 7.50 -3.26 -1.63
N ALA A 60 7.93 -3.12 -2.89
CA ALA A 60 9.06 -3.85 -3.43
C ALA A 60 10.41 -3.45 -2.79
N LEU A 61 10.56 -2.17 -2.43
CA LEU A 61 11.72 -1.70 -1.67
C LEU A 61 11.74 -2.27 -0.25
N MET A 62 10.60 -2.26 0.43
CA MET A 62 10.45 -2.85 1.76
C MET A 62 10.73 -4.35 1.74
N GLU A 63 10.19 -5.08 0.77
CA GLU A 63 10.43 -6.52 0.58
C GLU A 63 11.93 -6.83 0.56
N ARG A 64 12.69 -6.15 -0.32
CA ARG A 64 14.14 -6.37 -0.42
C ARG A 64 14.94 -5.94 0.81
N ARG A 65 14.47 -4.93 1.53
CA ARG A 65 15.17 -4.40 2.71
C ARG A 65 14.89 -5.21 3.97
N THR A 66 13.69 -5.79 4.08
CA THR A 66 13.23 -6.46 5.30
C THR A 66 13.24 -7.97 5.19
N GLY A 67 13.21 -8.53 3.98
CA GLY A 67 13.01 -9.96 3.76
C GLY A 67 11.58 -10.44 3.96
N LEU A 68 10.61 -9.51 4.17
CA LEU A 68 9.20 -9.82 4.25
C LEU A 68 8.62 -10.00 2.85
N TYR A 69 7.67 -10.92 2.68
CA TYR A 69 6.97 -11.13 1.41
C TYR A 69 5.83 -10.12 1.26
N MET A 70 6.04 -9.10 0.43
CA MET A 70 5.09 -8.01 0.23
C MET A 70 4.17 -8.30 -0.97
N ILE A 71 2.88 -8.47 -0.72
CA ILE A 71 1.86 -8.56 -1.78
C ILE A 71 1.31 -7.16 -2.02
N ASN A 72 1.71 -6.55 -3.13
CA ASN A 72 1.25 -5.21 -3.51
C ASN A 72 -0.13 -5.28 -4.16
N LEU A 73 -1.15 -4.81 -3.47
CA LEU A 73 -2.53 -4.64 -3.93
C LEU A 73 -2.91 -3.15 -3.96
N GLY A 74 -2.09 -2.34 -4.60
CA GLY A 74 -2.37 -0.94 -4.86
C GLY A 74 -3.32 -0.78 -6.06
N TYR A 75 -4.35 0.07 -5.91
CA TYR A 75 -5.34 0.36 -6.95
C TYR A 75 -5.48 1.86 -7.14
N SER A 76 -4.86 2.37 -8.20
CA SER A 76 -4.80 3.80 -8.52
C SER A 76 -6.20 4.42 -8.61
N GLY A 77 -6.47 5.44 -7.78
CA GLY A 77 -7.75 6.15 -7.74
C GLY A 77 -8.92 5.38 -7.13
N MET A 78 -8.75 4.09 -6.81
CA MET A 78 -9.86 3.21 -6.44
C MET A 78 -9.85 2.75 -4.97
N SER A 79 -8.82 3.08 -4.21
CA SER A 79 -8.74 2.68 -2.79
C SER A 79 -9.57 3.65 -1.93
N THR A 80 -10.88 3.41 -1.84
CA THR A 80 -11.85 4.25 -1.10
C THR A 80 -12.65 3.45 -0.07
N LEU A 81 -12.04 2.44 0.57
CA LEU A 81 -12.65 1.62 1.61
C LEU A 81 -13.93 0.87 1.13
N GLN A 82 -13.95 0.42 -0.11
CA GLN A 82 -15.07 -0.34 -0.66
C GLN A 82 -15.19 -1.72 0.01
N GLU A 83 -16.43 -2.15 0.24
CA GLU A 83 -16.72 -3.47 0.82
C GLU A 83 -16.21 -4.62 -0.06
N GLU A 84 -16.26 -4.45 -1.38
CA GLU A 84 -15.75 -5.44 -2.32
C GLU A 84 -14.26 -5.72 -2.10
N PHE A 85 -13.45 -4.68 -1.91
CA PHE A 85 -12.03 -4.86 -1.58
C PHE A 85 -11.85 -5.52 -0.21
N ALA A 86 -12.65 -5.15 0.80
CA ALA A 86 -12.59 -5.80 2.11
C ALA A 86 -12.87 -7.31 2.01
N HIS A 87 -13.86 -7.71 1.21
CA HIS A 87 -14.17 -9.12 0.98
C HIS A 87 -13.05 -9.86 0.24
N TYR A 88 -12.39 -9.26 -0.75
CA TYR A 88 -11.23 -9.86 -1.42
C TYR A 88 -10.04 -9.99 -0.48
N LEU A 89 -9.75 -8.96 0.30
CA LEU A 89 -8.67 -8.97 1.28
C LEU A 89 -8.89 -10.02 2.37
N ALA A 90 -10.13 -10.16 2.83
CA ALA A 90 -10.51 -11.18 3.81
C ALA A 90 -10.30 -12.63 3.31
N GLN A 91 -10.20 -12.85 2.00
CA GLN A 91 -9.93 -14.18 1.41
C GLN A 91 -8.43 -14.50 1.31
N VAL A 92 -7.54 -13.57 1.60
CA VAL A 92 -6.09 -13.83 1.56
C VAL A 92 -5.72 -14.69 2.76
N GLU A 93 -5.52 -15.97 2.51
CA GLU A 93 -5.07 -16.91 3.54
C GLU A 93 -3.62 -16.63 3.96
N ASP A 94 -3.28 -17.00 5.19
CA ASP A 94 -1.92 -16.93 5.75
C ASP A 94 -1.26 -15.54 5.68
N ALA A 95 -2.06 -14.48 5.76
CA ALA A 95 -1.52 -13.13 5.92
C ALA A 95 -1.02 -12.93 7.36
N ASP A 96 0.28 -12.63 7.51
CA ASP A 96 0.87 -12.29 8.80
C ASP A 96 0.51 -10.87 9.26
N ALA A 97 0.25 -9.96 8.31
CA ALA A 97 -0.29 -8.62 8.56
C ALA A 97 -0.91 -8.02 7.29
N PHE A 98 -1.79 -7.03 7.50
CA PHE A 98 -2.28 -6.14 6.46
C PHE A 98 -1.77 -4.72 6.71
N VAL A 99 -1.30 -4.07 5.65
CA VAL A 99 -0.94 -2.65 5.65
C VAL A 99 -1.89 -1.90 4.72
N PHE A 100 -2.50 -0.84 5.21
CA PHE A 100 -3.51 -0.06 4.50
C PHE A 100 -3.04 1.38 4.27
N ASP A 101 -2.57 1.68 3.07
CA ASP A 101 -2.38 3.04 2.53
C ASP A 101 -3.66 3.48 1.78
N THR A 102 -4.79 3.42 2.47
CA THR A 102 -6.12 3.54 1.85
C THR A 102 -6.79 4.90 2.06
N PHE A 103 -6.14 5.84 2.74
CA PHE A 103 -6.72 7.16 3.01
C PHE A 103 -6.37 8.23 1.97
N SER A 104 -5.66 7.87 0.92
CA SER A 104 -5.22 8.80 -0.12
C SER A 104 -6.37 9.24 -1.05
N ASN A 105 -7.27 8.34 -1.41
CA ASN A 105 -8.34 8.59 -2.39
C ASN A 105 -9.68 9.05 -1.79
N PRO A 106 -10.16 8.55 -0.63
CA PRO A 106 -11.47 8.90 -0.10
C PRO A 106 -11.51 10.32 0.48
N SER A 107 -12.71 10.92 0.54
CA SER A 107 -12.95 12.11 1.34
C SER A 107 -13.12 11.77 2.83
N ALA A 108 -13.14 12.79 3.69
CA ALA A 108 -13.41 12.62 5.12
C ALA A 108 -14.76 11.94 5.39
N GLU A 109 -15.77 12.29 4.59
CA GLU A 109 -17.14 11.75 4.69
C GLU A 109 -17.14 10.25 4.33
N VAL A 110 -16.46 9.86 3.26
CA VAL A 110 -16.33 8.46 2.83
C VAL A 110 -15.58 7.63 3.88
N ILE A 111 -14.52 8.19 4.47
CA ILE A 111 -13.80 7.52 5.57
C ILE A 111 -14.73 7.31 6.76
N ALA A 112 -15.47 8.37 7.16
CA ALA A 112 -16.39 8.29 8.29
C ALA A 112 -17.48 7.23 8.09
N GLU A 113 -18.00 7.11 6.86
CA GLU A 113 -19.07 6.17 6.48
C GLU A 113 -18.57 4.73 6.42
N ARG A 114 -17.40 4.47 5.78
CA ARG A 114 -17.02 3.13 5.33
C ARG A 114 -16.00 2.41 6.22
N PHE A 115 -15.22 3.15 7.00
CA PHE A 115 -14.07 2.59 7.72
C PHE A 115 -14.43 1.41 8.62
N ASP A 116 -15.45 1.55 9.48
CA ASP A 116 -15.79 0.49 10.43
C ASP A 116 -16.26 -0.77 9.72
N LYS A 117 -17.11 -0.62 8.70
CA LYS A 117 -17.61 -1.75 7.90
C LYS A 117 -16.49 -2.47 7.16
N PHE A 118 -15.55 -1.71 6.57
CA PHE A 118 -14.37 -2.26 5.91
C PHE A 118 -13.54 -3.12 6.88
N VAL A 119 -13.29 -2.62 8.08
CA VAL A 119 -12.54 -3.36 9.11
C VAL A 119 -13.32 -4.59 9.58
N ASP A 120 -14.63 -4.48 9.82
CA ASP A 120 -15.46 -5.58 10.31
C ASP A 120 -15.44 -6.76 9.34
N ILE A 121 -15.57 -6.53 8.03
CA ILE A 121 -15.50 -7.57 7.01
C ILE A 121 -14.15 -8.32 7.06
N ILE A 122 -13.04 -7.60 7.19
CA ILE A 122 -11.72 -8.23 7.28
C ILE A 122 -11.61 -9.05 8.58
N ARG A 123 -12.11 -8.50 9.69
CA ARG A 123 -12.07 -9.16 11.01
C ARG A 123 -12.88 -10.45 11.09
N GLU A 124 -13.89 -10.64 10.24
CA GLU A 124 -14.63 -11.91 10.16
C GLU A 124 -13.72 -13.11 9.86
N LYS A 125 -12.66 -12.91 9.10
CA LYS A 125 -11.70 -13.95 8.70
C LYS A 125 -10.34 -13.82 9.38
N HIS A 126 -9.97 -12.62 9.77
CA HIS A 126 -8.69 -12.28 10.38
C HIS A 126 -8.87 -11.63 11.77
N PRO A 127 -9.38 -12.39 12.78
CA PRO A 127 -9.78 -11.80 14.06
C PRO A 127 -8.62 -11.18 14.84
N THR A 128 -7.40 -11.68 14.68
CA THR A 128 -6.21 -11.23 15.42
C THR A 128 -5.04 -10.80 14.54
N THR A 129 -5.16 -10.94 13.22
CA THR A 129 -4.10 -10.51 12.30
C THR A 129 -3.89 -9.00 12.42
N PRO A 130 -2.66 -8.51 12.57
CA PRO A 130 -2.37 -7.08 12.61
C PRO A 130 -2.92 -6.33 11.39
N LEU A 131 -3.71 -5.27 11.62
CA LEU A 131 -4.17 -4.33 10.61
C LEU A 131 -3.48 -2.99 10.87
N ILE A 132 -2.59 -2.60 9.99
CA ILE A 132 -1.75 -1.41 10.12
C ILE A 132 -2.26 -0.36 9.14
N PHE A 133 -2.88 0.69 9.64
CA PHE A 133 -3.36 1.82 8.83
C PHE A 133 -2.31 2.91 8.81
N THR A 134 -1.88 3.29 7.62
CA THR A 134 -0.95 4.41 7.45
C THR A 134 -1.71 5.70 7.15
N GLN A 135 -1.28 6.81 7.73
CA GLN A 135 -1.75 8.12 7.29
C GLN A 135 -1.33 8.34 5.83
N THR A 136 -2.19 9.03 5.05
CA THR A 136 -1.76 9.45 3.71
C THR A 136 -0.61 10.46 3.81
N ILE A 137 0.38 10.33 2.92
CA ILE A 137 1.52 11.24 2.87
C ILE A 137 1.08 12.68 2.66
N ARG A 138 1.90 13.61 3.11
CA ARG A 138 1.68 15.03 2.83
C ARG A 138 1.88 15.31 1.34
N ARG A 139 0.88 15.89 0.70
CA ARG A 139 0.94 16.28 -0.71
C ARG A 139 1.44 17.72 -0.83
N ASP A 140 2.46 17.95 -1.65
CA ASP A 140 3.01 19.30 -1.87
C ASP A 140 2.04 20.24 -2.57
N THR A 141 1.10 19.70 -3.35
CA THR A 141 0.01 20.48 -3.97
C THR A 141 -0.85 21.26 -2.98
N ARG A 142 -0.84 20.88 -1.68
CA ARG A 142 -1.53 21.61 -0.60
C ARG A 142 -1.01 23.03 -0.43
N ASN A 143 0.28 23.24 -0.62
CA ASN A 143 0.96 24.48 -0.32
C ASN A 143 0.48 25.68 -1.15
N TYR A 144 -0.19 25.43 -2.28
CA TYR A 144 -0.60 26.47 -3.23
C TYR A 144 -2.10 26.63 -3.37
N ASN A 145 -2.89 25.82 -2.66
CA ASN A 145 -4.35 25.81 -2.80
C ASN A 145 -5.05 25.56 -1.45
N SER A 146 -5.65 26.61 -0.91
CA SER A 146 -6.34 26.53 0.39
C SER A 146 -7.51 25.54 0.42
N LYS A 147 -8.19 25.28 -0.71
CA LYS A 147 -9.25 24.27 -0.78
C LYS A 147 -8.68 22.86 -0.69
N THR A 148 -7.56 22.64 -1.36
CA THR A 148 -6.84 21.36 -1.26
C THR A 148 -6.30 21.17 0.15
N GLU A 149 -5.75 22.21 0.76
CA GLU A 149 -5.28 22.17 2.16
C GLU A 149 -6.40 21.79 3.13
N ASP A 150 -7.56 22.43 3.05
CA ASP A 150 -8.72 22.11 3.88
C ASP A 150 -9.20 20.67 3.66
N PHE A 151 -9.33 20.27 2.40
CA PHE A 151 -9.77 18.91 2.04
C PHE A 151 -8.83 17.84 2.61
N GLU A 152 -7.52 17.97 2.40
CA GLU A 152 -6.51 17.01 2.87
C GLU A 152 -6.41 17.00 4.40
N SER A 153 -6.49 18.16 5.06
CA SER A 153 -6.46 18.26 6.52
C SER A 153 -7.66 17.58 7.17
N ARG A 154 -8.86 17.81 6.64
CA ARG A 154 -10.10 17.16 7.12
C ARG A 154 -10.05 15.65 6.93
N LYS A 155 -9.56 15.21 5.78
CA LYS A 155 -9.38 13.78 5.46
C LYS A 155 -8.40 13.11 6.43
N GLN A 156 -7.23 13.71 6.64
CA GLN A 156 -6.22 13.19 7.58
C GLN A 156 -6.76 13.13 9.02
N ALA A 157 -7.41 14.19 9.48
CA ALA A 157 -8.01 14.21 10.81
C ALA A 157 -9.09 13.13 10.99
N MET A 158 -9.93 12.90 9.96
CA MET A 158 -10.95 11.85 10.01
C MET A 158 -10.33 10.45 10.00
N ALA A 159 -9.31 10.21 9.19
CA ALA A 159 -8.61 8.93 9.13
C ALA A 159 -8.00 8.59 10.50
N GLU A 160 -7.23 9.50 11.07
CA GLU A 160 -6.64 9.32 12.39
C GLU A 160 -7.70 9.07 13.48
N LYS A 161 -8.75 9.90 13.49
CA LYS A 161 -9.85 9.75 14.45
C LYS A 161 -10.46 8.34 14.38
N LYS A 162 -10.85 7.88 13.19
CA LYS A 162 -11.50 6.59 13.01
C LYS A 162 -10.61 5.41 13.42
N VAL A 163 -9.33 5.45 13.03
CA VAL A 163 -8.39 4.39 13.42
C VAL A 163 -8.17 4.39 14.94
N ARG A 164 -7.92 5.55 15.57
CA ARG A 164 -7.72 5.64 17.03
C ARG A 164 -8.96 5.24 17.83
N GLU A 165 -10.17 5.56 17.38
CA GLU A 165 -11.42 5.07 17.98
C GLU A 165 -11.52 3.54 17.90
N ARG A 166 -11.13 2.96 16.77
CA ARG A 166 -11.13 1.51 16.60
C ARG A 166 -10.08 0.83 17.47
N MET A 167 -8.89 1.38 17.64
CA MET A 167 -7.82 0.88 18.51
C MET A 167 -8.28 0.73 19.98
N GLN A 168 -9.26 1.50 20.43
CA GLN A 168 -9.79 1.37 21.80
C GLN A 168 -10.52 0.05 22.07
N ARG A 169 -10.94 -0.65 21.00
CA ARG A 169 -11.74 -1.89 21.07
C ARG A 169 -11.15 -3.04 20.25
N ASP A 170 -9.99 -2.82 19.62
CA ASP A 170 -9.31 -3.81 18.79
C ASP A 170 -7.78 -3.62 18.96
N GLU A 171 -7.17 -4.46 19.79
CA GLU A 171 -5.75 -4.38 20.13
C GLU A 171 -4.79 -4.75 18.98
N HIS A 172 -5.33 -5.32 17.91
CA HIS A 172 -4.56 -5.69 16.72
C HIS A 172 -4.68 -4.67 15.59
N ILE A 173 -5.13 -3.46 15.87
CA ILE A 173 -5.13 -2.32 14.94
C ILE A 173 -4.04 -1.32 15.36
N TYR A 174 -3.31 -0.84 14.35
CA TYR A 174 -2.20 0.09 14.52
C TYR A 174 -2.37 1.27 13.58
N PHE A 175 -1.96 2.45 14.03
CA PHE A 175 -1.89 3.66 13.22
C PHE A 175 -0.44 4.11 13.08
N LEU A 176 -0.01 4.34 11.85
CA LEU A 176 1.30 4.93 11.54
C LEU A 176 1.11 6.32 10.93
N ASP A 177 1.67 7.31 11.57
CA ASP A 177 1.76 8.65 11.03
C ASP A 177 2.74 8.65 9.83
N SER A 178 2.45 9.50 8.85
CA SER A 178 3.26 9.67 7.64
C SER A 178 4.15 10.93 7.70
N GLU A 179 4.21 11.61 8.83
CA GLU A 179 5.01 12.82 8.95
C GLU A 179 6.48 12.54 8.62
N GLY A 180 7.04 13.34 7.72
CA GLY A 180 8.44 13.24 7.30
C GLY A 180 8.76 12.10 6.33
N TRP A 181 7.80 11.26 5.93
CA TRP A 181 8.11 10.12 5.05
C TRP A 181 8.66 10.51 3.69
N ILE A 182 8.24 11.62 3.13
CA ILE A 182 8.72 12.13 1.82
C ILE A 182 9.69 13.30 1.96
N GLY A 183 10.17 13.57 3.17
CA GLY A 183 11.02 14.75 3.44
C GLY A 183 10.27 16.09 3.41
N TYR A 184 11.03 17.16 3.53
CA TYR A 184 10.51 18.54 3.56
C TYR A 184 11.19 19.44 2.51
N ASP A 185 12.02 18.86 1.67
CA ASP A 185 12.78 19.53 0.62
C ASP A 185 12.05 19.59 -0.72
N HIS A 186 10.84 19.03 -0.78
CA HIS A 186 9.98 18.92 -1.98
C HIS A 186 10.57 18.07 -3.11
N LEU A 187 11.54 17.20 -2.83
CA LEU A 187 12.11 16.27 -3.81
C LEU A 187 11.46 14.89 -3.80
N GLY A 188 10.68 14.59 -2.78
CA GLY A 188 10.06 13.26 -2.59
C GLY A 188 8.93 12.93 -3.57
N THR A 189 8.40 13.91 -4.32
CA THR A 189 7.34 13.69 -5.31
C THR A 189 7.65 14.36 -6.64
N ALA A 190 7.22 13.75 -7.77
CA ALA A 190 7.39 14.34 -9.10
C ALA A 190 6.26 15.30 -9.48
N ASP A 191 5.05 15.07 -8.99
CA ASP A 191 3.82 15.79 -9.33
C ASP A 191 3.14 16.44 -8.11
N GLY A 192 3.82 16.48 -6.98
CA GLY A 192 3.29 16.97 -5.71
C GLY A 192 2.37 15.98 -4.98
N THR A 193 2.21 14.76 -5.48
CA THR A 193 1.31 13.73 -4.91
C THR A 193 1.95 12.36 -4.82
N HIS A 194 2.63 11.90 -5.88
CA HIS A 194 3.14 10.53 -5.98
C HIS A 194 4.63 10.48 -5.67
N PRO A 195 5.04 9.65 -4.69
CA PRO A 195 6.44 9.49 -4.33
C PRO A 195 7.29 8.97 -5.48
N THR A 196 8.52 9.48 -5.55
CA THR A 196 9.59 8.99 -6.43
C THR A 196 10.31 7.79 -5.79
N ASP A 197 11.42 7.38 -6.38
CA ASP A 197 12.31 6.33 -5.84
C ASP A 197 13.15 6.78 -4.62
N LEU A 198 13.10 8.07 -4.25
CA LEU A 198 13.88 8.69 -3.17
C LEU A 198 13.33 8.36 -1.78
#